data_5ad0f63ed5ea71c5c44248f8f3bfdc50
#
_entry.id   5ad0f63ed5ea71c5c44248f8f3bfdc50
#
_cell.length_a   1.000
_cell.length_b   1.000
_cell.length_c   1.000
_cell.angle_alpha   90.00
_cell.angle_beta   90.00
_cell.angle_gamma   90.00
#
_symmetry.space_group_name_H-M   'P 1'
#
loop_
_entity.id
_entity.type
_entity.pdbx_description
1 polymer ?
#
loop_
_entity_poly.entity_id
_entity_poly.type
_entity_poly.pdbx_seq_one_letter_code
_entity_poly.pdbx_strand_id
1 'polypeptide(L)'
;MKKYLLIFILTAIVLTSAAAQQAAQAAPAAEITFNYTRLTGSASNQFAIWIEDAQGQHVKTLYATRWTAAGGFSRRPTSIPLWVKQSNLAGMTKEQVDALSGATPRTGAMSYTWDGTNSRGAAAAAGEYTLVLEATLRWENQVYYRAPINLGKGAANAQVSVEYTTGERDTTAERAMIGDVKVRVLR
;
A
#
# COMPACT_ATOMS: atom_id res chain seq x y z
N MET A 1 -39.52 -19.04 -71.66
CA MET A 1 -38.31 -18.32 -71.28
C MET A 1 -38.43 -17.89 -69.81
N LYS A 2 -37.77 -18.63 -68.87
CA LYS A 2 -37.80 -18.33 -67.45
C LYS A 2 -36.54 -17.57 -67.10
N LYS A 3 -36.69 -16.28 -66.63
CA LYS A 3 -35.60 -15.44 -66.19
C LYS A 3 -35.30 -15.76 -64.71
N TYR A 4 -34.13 -16.30 -64.41
CA TYR A 4 -33.65 -16.48 -63.04
C TYR A 4 -32.97 -15.18 -62.56
N LEU A 5 -33.54 -14.55 -61.53
CA LEU A 5 -33.00 -13.38 -60.88
C LEU A 5 -32.05 -13.89 -59.78
N LEU A 6 -30.74 -13.72 -59.96
CA LEU A 6 -29.71 -13.99 -58.97
C LEU A 6 -29.66 -12.82 -58.00
N ILE A 7 -30.05 -13.08 -56.74
CA ILE A 7 -29.89 -12.12 -55.64
C ILE A 7 -28.54 -12.43 -54.98
N PHE A 8 -27.57 -11.52 -55.11
CA PHE A 8 -26.32 -11.51 -54.39
C PHE A 8 -26.59 -10.92 -53.01
N ILE A 9 -26.56 -11.76 -51.97
CA ILE A 9 -26.56 -11.33 -50.57
C ILE A 9 -25.11 -11.02 -50.20
N LEU A 10 -24.80 -9.74 -50.05
CA LEU A 10 -23.50 -9.23 -49.59
C LEU A 10 -23.50 -9.26 -48.08
N THR A 11 -22.96 -10.29 -47.43
CA THR A 11 -22.74 -10.39 -46.01
C THR A 11 -21.54 -9.52 -45.62
N ALA A 12 -21.80 -8.31 -45.06
CA ALA A 12 -20.79 -7.50 -44.47
C ALA A 12 -20.37 -8.09 -43.14
N ILE A 13 -19.17 -8.66 -43.08
CA ILE A 13 -18.54 -9.09 -41.83
C ILE A 13 -18.03 -7.83 -41.12
N VAL A 14 -18.74 -7.40 -40.06
CA VAL A 14 -18.27 -6.35 -39.15
C VAL A 14 -17.23 -6.98 -38.24
N LEU A 15 -15.96 -6.77 -38.54
CA LEU A 15 -14.86 -7.06 -37.63
C LEU A 15 -14.88 -6.01 -36.50
N THR A 16 -15.54 -6.35 -35.39
CA THR A 16 -15.37 -5.59 -34.14
C THR A 16 -13.99 -5.90 -33.57
N SER A 17 -13.01 -5.02 -33.81
CA SER A 17 -11.74 -5.04 -33.09
C SER A 17 -12.02 -4.68 -31.64
N ALA A 18 -12.10 -5.69 -30.76
CA ALA A 18 -12.00 -5.49 -29.32
C ALA A 18 -10.56 -5.05 -29.03
N ALA A 19 -10.31 -3.75 -29.11
CA ALA A 19 -9.12 -3.18 -28.51
C ALA A 19 -9.25 -3.43 -27.02
N ALA A 20 -8.46 -4.39 -26.50
CA ALA A 20 -8.28 -4.57 -25.08
C ALA A 20 -7.75 -3.25 -24.53
N GLN A 21 -8.61 -2.50 -23.86
CA GLN A 21 -8.28 -1.28 -23.19
C GLN A 21 -7.40 -1.68 -22.00
N GLN A 22 -6.10 -1.71 -22.26
CA GLN A 22 -5.09 -1.87 -21.24
C GLN A 22 -5.26 -0.66 -20.33
N ALA A 23 -5.87 -0.85 -19.16
CA ALA A 23 -6.02 0.21 -18.18
C ALA A 23 -4.62 0.78 -17.94
N ALA A 24 -4.39 2.00 -18.42
CA ALA A 24 -3.13 2.68 -18.21
C ALA A 24 -2.92 2.77 -16.72
N GLN A 25 -1.93 2.04 -16.23
CA GLN A 25 -1.59 2.02 -14.82
C GLN A 25 -1.25 3.46 -14.43
N ALA A 26 -2.04 4.06 -13.55
CA ALA A 26 -1.85 5.45 -13.17
C ALA A 26 -0.39 5.66 -12.73
N ALA A 27 0.26 6.70 -13.27
CA ALA A 27 1.63 6.99 -12.90
C ALA A 27 1.72 7.17 -11.37
N PRO A 28 2.77 6.65 -10.72
CA PRO A 28 2.87 6.70 -9.26
C PRO A 28 2.86 8.15 -8.77
N ALA A 29 2.14 8.38 -7.67
CA ALA A 29 2.00 9.70 -7.04
C ALA A 29 3.04 9.94 -5.94
N ALA A 30 3.41 8.87 -5.22
CA ALA A 30 4.46 8.91 -4.21
C ALA A 30 5.15 7.55 -4.10
N GLU A 31 6.39 7.57 -3.61
CA GLU A 31 7.20 6.38 -3.35
C GLU A 31 7.82 6.48 -1.96
N ILE A 32 7.82 5.37 -1.23
CA ILE A 32 8.63 5.18 -0.02
C ILE A 32 9.69 4.13 -0.28
N THR A 33 10.92 4.42 0.11
CA THR A 33 12.03 3.46 0.10
C THR A 33 12.65 3.40 1.49
N PHE A 34 13.10 2.21 1.89
CA PHE A 34 13.80 1.99 3.16
C PHE A 34 14.61 0.70 3.14
N ASN A 35 15.54 0.57 4.08
CA ASN A 35 16.25 -0.67 4.34
C ASN A 35 15.51 -1.46 5.41
N TYR A 36 15.13 -2.69 5.08
CA TYR A 36 14.51 -3.62 6.01
C TYR A 36 15.53 -4.65 6.49
N THR A 37 15.69 -4.78 7.80
CA THR A 37 16.49 -5.84 8.43
C THR A 37 15.57 -6.78 9.18
N ARG A 38 15.49 -8.04 8.72
CA ARG A 38 14.74 -9.07 9.42
C ARG A 38 15.47 -9.44 10.72
N LEU A 39 14.83 -9.11 11.84
CA LEU A 39 15.37 -9.42 13.16
C LEU A 39 15.16 -10.89 13.51
N THR A 40 16.06 -11.43 14.33
CA THR A 40 16.03 -12.82 14.81
C THR A 40 15.36 -12.94 16.18
N GLY A 41 15.16 -14.18 16.65
CA GLY A 41 14.56 -14.46 17.94
C GLY A 41 13.08 -14.09 18.02
N SER A 42 12.66 -13.49 19.13
CA SER A 42 11.26 -13.14 19.41
C SER A 42 10.82 -11.79 18.81
N ALA A 43 11.58 -11.23 17.85
CA ALA A 43 11.21 -10.00 17.18
C ALA A 43 9.91 -10.17 16.37
N SER A 44 9.13 -9.10 16.28
CA SER A 44 7.83 -9.14 15.60
C SER A 44 7.98 -9.25 14.10
N ASN A 45 8.85 -8.42 13.50
CA ASN A 45 9.02 -8.33 12.04
C ASN A 45 7.73 -8.04 11.29
N GLN A 46 6.79 -7.30 11.91
CA GLN A 46 5.53 -6.90 11.30
C GLN A 46 5.57 -5.41 11.00
N PHE A 47 5.13 -5.03 9.81
CA PHE A 47 4.97 -3.63 9.43
C PHE A 47 3.84 -3.45 8.42
N ALA A 48 3.33 -2.23 8.35
CA ALA A 48 2.38 -1.80 7.33
C ALA A 48 2.72 -0.39 6.83
N ILE A 49 2.32 -0.11 5.61
CA ILE A 49 2.49 1.18 4.93
C ILE A 49 1.13 1.58 4.36
N TRP A 50 0.69 2.81 4.66
CA TRP A 50 -0.58 3.32 4.16
C TRP A 50 -0.56 4.83 3.95
N ILE A 51 -1.61 5.32 3.32
CA ILE A 51 -1.88 6.74 3.11
C ILE A 51 -3.04 7.16 4.01
N GLU A 52 -2.88 8.29 4.67
CA GLU A 52 -3.93 9.03 5.39
C GLU A 52 -4.26 10.33 4.66
N ASP A 53 -5.50 10.79 4.77
CA ASP A 53 -5.88 12.15 4.33
C ASP A 53 -5.49 13.21 5.38
N ALA A 54 -5.83 14.48 5.09
CA ALA A 54 -5.55 15.60 5.99
C ALA A 54 -6.26 15.51 7.35
N GLN A 55 -7.30 14.68 7.48
CA GLN A 55 -8.03 14.41 8.71
C GLN A 55 -7.51 13.16 9.44
N GLY A 56 -6.44 12.53 8.92
CA GLY A 56 -5.87 11.31 9.47
C GLY A 56 -6.72 10.05 9.19
N GLN A 57 -7.65 10.11 8.21
CA GLN A 57 -8.44 8.95 7.84
C GLN A 57 -7.68 8.07 6.85
N HIS A 58 -7.81 6.77 7.00
CA HIS A 58 -7.18 5.80 6.11
C HIS A 58 -7.72 5.91 4.68
N VAL A 59 -6.84 6.14 3.71
CA VAL A 59 -7.15 6.26 2.29
C VAL A 59 -6.84 4.95 1.55
N LYS A 60 -5.64 4.41 1.73
CA LYS A 60 -5.19 3.19 1.05
C LYS A 60 -4.03 2.53 1.76
N THR A 61 -4.10 1.23 1.98
CA THR A 61 -2.94 0.42 2.37
C THR A 61 -2.10 0.10 1.13
N LEU A 62 -0.79 0.37 1.20
CA LEU A 62 0.16 0.02 0.16
C LEU A 62 0.74 -1.38 0.38
N TYR A 63 0.94 -1.73 1.64
CA TYR A 63 1.44 -3.04 2.05
C TYR A 63 1.18 -3.30 3.53
N ALA A 64 0.93 -4.56 3.89
CA ALA A 64 0.97 -5.02 5.26
C ALA A 64 1.55 -6.44 5.32
N THR A 65 2.26 -6.76 6.39
CA THR A 65 2.74 -8.13 6.62
C THR A 65 1.56 -9.07 6.85
N ARG A 66 1.53 -10.17 6.09
CA ARG A 66 0.39 -11.09 6.00
C ARG A 66 -0.03 -11.70 7.33
N TRP A 67 0.93 -12.01 8.22
CA TRP A 67 0.58 -12.63 9.49
C TRP A 67 -0.40 -11.78 10.29
N THR A 68 -0.15 -10.48 10.43
CA THR A 68 -1.07 -9.56 11.11
C THR A 68 -2.36 -9.40 10.30
N ALA A 69 -2.25 -9.12 9.00
CA ALA A 69 -3.39 -8.89 8.13
C ALA A 69 -4.36 -10.08 8.07
N ALA A 70 -3.86 -11.30 8.12
CA ALA A 70 -4.66 -12.53 8.09
C ALA A 70 -5.21 -12.96 9.48
N GLY A 71 -5.33 -12.04 10.43
CA GLY A 71 -5.94 -12.28 11.73
C GLY A 71 -4.96 -12.52 12.89
N GLY A 72 -3.65 -12.46 12.64
CA GLY A 72 -2.63 -12.60 13.69
C GLY A 72 -2.74 -11.55 14.79
N PHE A 73 -3.32 -10.38 14.49
CA PHE A 73 -3.57 -9.31 15.46
C PHE A 73 -4.47 -9.76 16.64
N SER A 74 -5.39 -10.69 16.43
CA SER A 74 -6.24 -11.20 17.52
C SER A 74 -5.45 -11.98 18.56
N ARG A 75 -4.34 -12.61 18.15
CA ARG A 75 -3.40 -13.32 19.07
C ARG A 75 -2.30 -12.43 19.60
N ARG A 76 -1.96 -11.36 18.88
CA ARG A 76 -0.98 -10.34 19.29
C ARG A 76 -1.52 -8.95 18.98
N PRO A 77 -2.31 -8.36 19.90
CA PRO A 77 -2.91 -7.04 19.70
C PRO A 77 -1.90 -5.90 19.50
N THR A 78 -0.65 -6.10 19.95
CA THR A 78 0.45 -5.14 19.77
C THR A 78 1.09 -5.19 18.38
N SER A 79 0.61 -6.07 17.49
CA SER A 79 1.17 -6.20 16.13
C SER A 79 0.57 -5.15 15.21
N ILE A 80 1.35 -4.08 14.91
CA ILE A 80 0.95 -2.93 14.08
C ILE A 80 -0.48 -2.43 14.40
N PRO A 81 -0.74 -2.05 15.67
CA PRO A 81 -2.08 -1.82 16.17
C PRO A 81 -2.76 -0.59 15.57
N LEU A 82 -1.98 0.44 15.21
CA LEU A 82 -2.53 1.64 14.59
C LEU A 82 -3.10 1.32 13.21
N TRP A 83 -2.35 0.61 12.37
CA TRP A 83 -2.81 0.18 11.06
C TRP A 83 -4.05 -0.73 11.16
N VAL A 84 -4.05 -1.70 12.08
CA VAL A 84 -5.21 -2.60 12.30
C VAL A 84 -6.48 -1.81 12.60
N LYS A 85 -6.38 -0.78 13.45
CA LYS A 85 -7.49 0.10 13.80
C LYS A 85 -7.93 0.97 12.62
N GLN A 86 -6.97 1.64 11.97
CA GLN A 86 -7.23 2.65 10.93
C GLN A 86 -7.76 2.03 9.62
N SER A 87 -7.23 0.87 9.24
CA SER A 87 -7.64 0.18 8.01
C SER A 87 -9.01 -0.48 8.11
N ASN A 88 -9.63 -0.53 9.29
CA ASN A 88 -10.84 -1.32 9.56
C ASN A 88 -10.66 -2.80 9.15
N LEU A 89 -9.50 -3.38 9.48
CA LEU A 89 -9.11 -4.73 9.07
C LEU A 89 -10.18 -5.79 9.38
N ALA A 90 -10.86 -5.68 10.52
CA ALA A 90 -11.91 -6.62 10.93
C ALA A 90 -13.11 -6.65 9.96
N GLY A 91 -13.33 -5.60 9.19
CA GLY A 91 -14.40 -5.50 8.20
C GLY A 91 -13.98 -5.91 6.78
N MET A 92 -12.71 -6.30 6.57
CA MET A 92 -12.22 -6.68 5.25
C MET A 92 -12.55 -8.12 4.89
N THR A 93 -12.86 -8.37 3.62
CA THR A 93 -12.96 -9.74 3.09
C THR A 93 -11.56 -10.37 2.93
N LYS A 94 -11.51 -11.68 2.78
CA LYS A 94 -10.25 -12.40 2.54
C LYS A 94 -9.54 -11.90 1.29
N GLU A 95 -10.27 -11.64 0.22
CA GLU A 95 -9.75 -11.15 -1.06
C GLU A 95 -9.13 -9.75 -0.91
N GLN A 96 -9.76 -8.87 -0.13
CA GLN A 96 -9.22 -7.55 0.20
C GLN A 96 -7.92 -7.67 0.99
N VAL A 97 -7.88 -8.55 2.01
CA VAL A 97 -6.67 -8.82 2.79
C VAL A 97 -5.55 -9.39 1.92
N ASP A 98 -5.87 -10.35 1.04
CA ASP A 98 -4.89 -10.95 0.13
C ASP A 98 -4.30 -9.93 -0.86
N ALA A 99 -5.09 -8.96 -1.31
CA ALA A 99 -4.66 -7.93 -2.26
C ALA A 99 -3.68 -6.90 -1.67
N LEU A 100 -3.75 -6.62 -0.36
CA LEU A 100 -2.92 -5.59 0.31
C LEU A 100 -1.78 -6.18 1.15
N SER A 101 -1.73 -7.50 1.32
CA SER A 101 -0.77 -8.12 2.23
C SER A 101 0.20 -9.07 1.53
N GLY A 102 1.40 -9.17 2.09
CA GLY A 102 2.44 -10.05 1.60
C GLY A 102 3.23 -10.74 2.72
N ALA A 103 3.98 -11.78 2.36
CA ALA A 103 4.87 -12.46 3.30
C ALA A 103 5.88 -11.47 3.89
N THR A 104 6.27 -11.65 5.16
CA THR A 104 7.36 -10.87 5.75
C THR A 104 8.60 -10.94 4.85
N PRO A 105 9.13 -9.80 4.37
CA PRO A 105 10.24 -9.79 3.44
C PRO A 105 11.52 -10.40 4.01
N ARG A 106 12.48 -10.65 3.12
CA ARG A 106 13.88 -10.87 3.50
C ARG A 106 14.54 -9.51 3.76
N THR A 107 15.65 -9.52 4.51
CA THR A 107 16.52 -8.34 4.67
C THR A 107 16.93 -7.78 3.31
N GLY A 108 16.81 -6.48 3.13
CA GLY A 108 17.18 -5.77 1.90
C GLY A 108 16.46 -4.43 1.74
N ALA A 109 16.72 -3.78 0.61
CA ALA A 109 16.04 -2.56 0.22
C ALA A 109 14.59 -2.84 -0.17
N MET A 110 13.68 -2.00 0.30
CA MET A 110 12.25 -2.04 0.02
C MET A 110 11.82 -0.78 -0.72
N SER A 111 10.87 -0.92 -1.63
CA SER A 111 10.20 0.19 -2.30
C SER A 111 8.72 -0.14 -2.45
N TYR A 112 7.87 0.84 -2.12
CA TYR A 112 6.42 0.78 -2.31
C TYR A 112 5.94 2.09 -2.89
N THR A 113 4.96 2.01 -3.79
CA THR A 113 4.41 3.18 -4.47
C THR A 113 2.94 3.37 -4.19
N TRP A 114 2.53 4.63 -4.07
CA TRP A 114 1.13 5.02 -4.13
C TRP A 114 0.79 5.53 -5.51
N ASP A 115 -0.25 5.00 -6.10
CA ASP A 115 -0.75 5.35 -7.43
C ASP A 115 -1.66 6.60 -7.45
N GLY A 116 -1.87 7.23 -6.29
CA GLY A 116 -2.78 8.37 -6.15
C GLY A 116 -4.26 7.98 -6.17
N THR A 117 -4.58 6.73 -5.83
CA THR A 117 -5.98 6.27 -5.69
C THR A 117 -6.29 5.90 -4.25
N ASN A 118 -7.59 5.86 -3.93
CA ASN A 118 -8.07 5.32 -2.66
C ASN A 118 -8.21 3.77 -2.72
N SER A 119 -8.69 3.17 -1.62
CA SER A 119 -8.88 1.71 -1.50
C SER A 119 -9.91 1.13 -2.49
N ARG A 120 -10.75 1.97 -3.13
CA ARG A 120 -11.73 1.58 -4.15
C ARG A 120 -11.21 1.79 -5.57
N GLY A 121 -9.95 2.22 -5.73
CA GLY A 121 -9.35 2.54 -7.03
C GLY A 121 -9.76 3.89 -7.61
N ALA A 122 -10.56 4.69 -6.91
CA ALA A 122 -10.91 6.04 -7.36
C ALA A 122 -9.74 7.01 -7.11
N ALA A 123 -9.50 7.93 -8.07
CA ALA A 123 -8.46 8.94 -7.93
C ALA A 123 -8.65 9.78 -6.66
N ALA A 124 -7.59 9.96 -5.91
CA ALA A 124 -7.55 10.88 -4.78
C ALA A 124 -7.50 12.32 -5.30
N ALA A 125 -8.22 13.24 -4.63
CA ALA A 125 -8.19 14.65 -4.97
C ALA A 125 -6.79 15.25 -4.72
N ALA A 126 -6.44 16.30 -5.44
CA ALA A 126 -5.26 17.09 -5.09
C ALA A 126 -5.41 17.66 -3.68
N GLY A 127 -4.33 17.62 -2.89
CA GLY A 127 -4.39 18.06 -1.50
C GLY A 127 -3.32 17.43 -0.62
N GLU A 128 -3.49 17.59 0.69
CA GLU A 128 -2.56 17.10 1.70
C GLU A 128 -2.90 15.67 2.12
N TYR A 129 -1.89 14.83 2.17
CA TYR A 129 -1.91 13.45 2.63
C TYR A 129 -0.71 13.17 3.51
N THR A 130 -0.75 12.08 4.24
CA THR A 130 0.41 11.57 4.98
C THR A 130 0.66 10.12 4.59
N LEU A 131 1.90 9.82 4.19
CA LEU A 131 2.36 8.45 4.10
C LEU A 131 2.84 8.03 5.49
N VAL A 132 2.33 6.90 5.96
CA VAL A 132 2.68 6.33 7.26
C VAL A 132 3.28 4.95 7.06
N LEU A 133 4.38 4.67 7.78
CA LEU A 133 4.92 3.34 7.99
C LEU A 133 4.90 3.06 9.48
N GLU A 134 4.19 2.03 9.91
CA GLU A 134 4.22 1.49 11.26
C GLU A 134 4.94 0.15 11.26
N ALA A 135 5.83 -0.06 12.24
CA ALA A 135 6.43 -1.36 12.45
C ALA A 135 6.44 -1.72 13.94
N THR A 136 6.12 -2.98 14.23
CA THR A 136 6.31 -3.54 15.57
C THR A 136 7.67 -4.20 15.64
N LEU A 137 8.54 -3.62 16.44
CA LEU A 137 9.92 -4.08 16.62
C LEU A 137 9.95 -5.36 17.45
N ARG A 138 9.46 -5.27 18.68
CA ARG A 138 9.39 -6.38 19.65
C ARG A 138 8.33 -6.06 20.70
N TRP A 139 7.45 -7.03 21.02
CA TRP A 139 6.36 -6.89 21.98
C TRP A 139 5.50 -5.66 21.66
N GLU A 140 5.38 -4.69 22.60
CA GLU A 140 4.63 -3.44 22.49
C GLU A 140 5.42 -2.29 21.86
N ASN A 141 6.72 -2.49 21.58
CA ASN A 141 7.55 -1.42 21.03
C ASN A 141 7.31 -1.26 19.54
N GLN A 142 6.87 -0.07 19.12
CA GLN A 142 6.62 0.29 17.74
C GLN A 142 7.51 1.45 17.30
N VAL A 143 7.62 1.58 15.99
CA VAL A 143 8.15 2.77 15.32
C VAL A 143 7.14 3.25 14.29
N TYR A 144 6.99 4.56 14.21
CA TYR A 144 6.15 5.25 13.23
C TYR A 144 7.02 6.21 12.43
N TYR A 145 6.98 6.06 11.11
CA TYR A 145 7.51 7.05 10.18
C TYR A 145 6.33 7.74 9.51
N ARG A 146 6.37 9.07 9.45
CA ARG A 146 5.33 9.88 8.81
C ARG A 146 5.96 10.87 7.85
N ALA A 147 5.39 11.00 6.67
CA ALA A 147 5.86 11.93 5.65
C ALA A 147 4.68 12.64 4.98
N PRO A 148 4.64 13.98 4.98
CA PRO A 148 3.60 14.74 4.31
C PRO A 148 3.74 14.59 2.79
N ILE A 149 2.61 14.43 2.11
CA ILE A 149 2.48 14.38 0.66
C ILE A 149 1.53 15.48 0.22
N ASN A 150 1.98 16.37 -0.66
CA ASN A 150 1.13 17.37 -1.29
C ASN A 150 0.81 16.93 -2.73
N LEU A 151 -0.23 16.14 -2.89
CA LEU A 151 -0.65 15.63 -4.19
C LEU A 151 -1.08 16.77 -5.12
N GLY A 152 -0.49 16.84 -6.32
CA GLY A 152 -0.79 17.88 -7.31
C GLY A 152 0.07 19.15 -7.20
N LYS A 153 1.02 19.21 -6.27
CA LYS A 153 2.00 20.33 -6.18
C LYS A 153 3.36 20.04 -6.85
N GLY A 154 3.44 18.90 -7.57
CA GLY A 154 4.65 18.49 -8.26
C GLY A 154 5.60 17.65 -7.42
N ALA A 155 6.68 17.20 -8.07
CA ALA A 155 7.64 16.28 -7.45
C ALA A 155 8.48 16.98 -6.36
N ALA A 156 8.62 16.31 -5.20
CA ALA A 156 9.41 16.80 -4.08
C ALA A 156 9.88 15.63 -3.18
N ASN A 157 10.97 15.84 -2.45
CA ASN A 157 11.30 14.95 -1.33
C ASN A 157 10.49 15.39 -0.11
N ALA A 158 9.79 14.44 0.51
CA ALA A 158 9.08 14.72 1.75
C ALA A 158 10.00 14.58 2.96
N GLN A 159 9.83 15.44 3.95
CA GLN A 159 10.53 15.32 5.22
C GLN A 159 9.89 14.20 6.05
N VAL A 160 10.66 13.19 6.38
CA VAL A 160 10.21 12.06 7.19
C VAL A 160 10.45 12.35 8.65
N SER A 161 9.41 12.26 9.47
CA SER A 161 9.51 12.22 10.93
C SER A 161 9.51 10.78 11.44
N VAL A 162 10.16 10.53 12.57
CA VAL A 162 10.20 9.22 13.22
C VAL A 162 9.84 9.34 14.68
N GLU A 163 8.99 8.43 15.15
CA GLU A 163 8.57 8.32 16.54
C GLU A 163 8.70 6.87 16.99
N TYR A 164 9.31 6.64 18.16
CA TYR A 164 9.40 5.33 18.79
C TYR A 164 8.52 5.32 20.05
N THR A 165 7.63 4.33 20.13
CA THR A 165 6.99 4.02 21.40
C THR A 165 7.85 3.00 22.14
N THR A 166 8.11 3.24 23.41
CA THR A 166 8.90 2.33 24.25
C THR A 166 8.01 1.75 25.33
N GLY A 167 7.98 0.42 25.40
CA GLY A 167 7.43 -0.32 26.52
C GLY A 167 8.45 -0.46 27.65
N GLU A 168 8.25 -1.45 28.51
CA GLU A 168 9.12 -1.69 29.68
C GLU A 168 10.54 -2.17 29.31
N ARG A 169 10.72 -2.66 28.07
CA ARG A 169 11.98 -3.28 27.62
C ARG A 169 12.69 -2.41 26.58
N ASP A 170 14.00 -2.26 26.75
CA ASP A 170 14.83 -1.59 25.74
C ASP A 170 14.85 -2.39 24.44
N THR A 171 14.55 -1.70 23.34
CA THR A 171 14.55 -2.25 21.98
C THR A 171 15.42 -1.42 21.04
N THR A 172 16.41 -0.71 21.56
CA THR A 172 17.30 0.13 20.76
C THR A 172 17.98 -0.67 19.63
N ALA A 173 18.37 -1.93 19.92
CA ALA A 173 18.96 -2.81 18.90
C ALA A 173 17.98 -3.17 17.77
N GLU A 174 16.69 -3.27 18.06
CA GLU A 174 15.64 -3.60 17.10
C GLU A 174 15.28 -2.42 16.18
N ARG A 175 15.70 -1.19 16.49
CA ARG A 175 15.52 -0.02 15.62
C ARG A 175 16.14 -0.20 14.24
N ALA A 176 17.16 -1.07 14.12
CA ALA A 176 17.75 -1.46 12.84
C ALA A 176 16.76 -2.20 11.91
N MET A 177 15.57 -2.60 12.38
CA MET A 177 14.58 -3.27 11.55
C MET A 177 14.13 -2.40 10.36
N ILE A 178 13.97 -1.10 10.59
CA ILE A 178 13.60 -0.14 9.56
C ILE A 178 14.63 1.01 9.59
N GLY A 179 15.36 1.18 8.51
CA GLY A 179 16.38 2.22 8.38
C GLY A 179 16.30 2.97 7.06
N ASP A 180 16.92 4.13 6.98
CA ASP A 180 17.07 4.93 5.75
C ASP A 180 15.76 5.25 5.03
N VAL A 181 14.71 5.55 5.79
CA VAL A 181 13.38 5.84 5.23
C VAL A 181 13.40 7.14 4.44
N LYS A 182 13.01 7.06 3.18
CA LYS A 182 12.86 8.21 2.27
C LYS A 182 11.50 8.17 1.60
N VAL A 183 10.89 9.32 1.43
CA VAL A 183 9.61 9.46 0.72
C VAL A 183 9.76 10.54 -0.35
N ARG A 184 9.33 10.22 -1.55
CA ARG A 184 9.30 11.13 -2.71
C ARG A 184 7.87 11.28 -3.18
N VAL A 185 7.43 12.53 -3.32
CA VAL A 185 6.24 12.88 -4.10
C VAL A 185 6.67 12.93 -5.56
N LEU A 186 5.91 12.34 -6.47
CA LEU A 186 6.28 12.16 -7.87
C LEU A 186 5.44 13.04 -8.81
N ARG A 187 4.27 13.51 -8.36
CA ARG A 187 3.37 14.40 -9.12
C ARG A 187 2.45 15.23 -8.24
#